data_c7e6b0614bda2b980eab71231dd6e66b
#
_entry.id   c7e6b0614bda2b980eab71231dd6e66b
#
_cell.length_a   1.000
_cell.length_b   1.000
_cell.length_c   1.000
_cell.angle_alpha   90.00
_cell.angle_beta   90.00
_cell.angle_gamma   90.00
#
_symmetry.space_group_name_H-M   'P 1'
#
loop_
_entity.id
_entity.type
_entity.pdbx_description
1 polymer ?
#
loop_
_entity_poly.entity_id
_entity_poly.type
_entity_poly.pdbx_seq_one_letter_code
_entity_poly.pdbx_strand_id
1 'polypeptide(L)'
;MVTVVENIDPKIKPVPAVITELEQKYAGKFVVQQTVDEIPTVWVARADLLDILLFLRKLPKPYVMLFDLSAIDERLRQHRAGLPDSDFTVFYHLMSLERNSDVRIKVALSEDDVNVPSATNIWPNANWYEREVWDMFGIVFTGHPHLTRILLPKYWEGHPLRKEYHARATEFTPYFLNTAKQQYEQENLRFVPEEWGMKRSGRDEDFMFLNIGPNHPSAHGAFRLVLQLDGEEVVDCIPDIGYHHRGAEKMAERQTWHSFIPYTDRIDYLGGVMNELPYIMSVEKLAGITIPPRAETIRVMMSEFFRITNNLLFVGTFIQDAGGMTPVFYMFTDRQKAYD
;
A
#
# COMPACT_ATOMS: atom_id res chain seq x y z
N MET A 1 -14.99 11.26 -29.48
CA MET A 1 -16.16 10.48 -29.03
C MET A 1 -15.68 9.63 -27.87
N VAL A 2 -16.14 9.94 -26.65
CA VAL A 2 -15.79 9.13 -25.47
C VAL A 2 -16.56 7.81 -25.59
N THR A 3 -15.84 6.69 -25.66
CA THR A 3 -16.48 5.37 -25.64
C THR A 3 -16.83 5.04 -24.19
N VAL A 4 -18.06 5.34 -23.77
CA VAL A 4 -18.59 4.95 -22.47
C VAL A 4 -19.12 3.52 -22.60
N VAL A 5 -18.50 2.59 -21.90
CA VAL A 5 -19.00 1.21 -21.81
C VAL A 5 -20.04 1.15 -20.70
N GLU A 6 -21.31 1.21 -21.09
CA GLU A 6 -22.46 1.12 -20.19
C GLU A 6 -22.76 -0.33 -19.80
N ASN A 7 -22.91 -0.54 -18.48
CA ASN A 7 -23.82 -1.54 -17.92
C ASN A 7 -24.11 -1.24 -16.44
N ILE A 8 -24.62 -0.06 -16.12
CA ILE A 8 -25.30 0.25 -14.86
C ILE A 8 -26.42 1.24 -15.20
N ASP A 9 -27.62 0.99 -14.65
CA ASP A 9 -28.87 1.73 -14.82
C ASP A 9 -28.68 3.27 -14.94
N PRO A 10 -29.18 3.92 -16.00
CA PRO A 10 -28.82 5.30 -16.33
C PRO A 10 -29.60 6.33 -15.52
N LYS A 11 -29.23 6.57 -14.29
CA LYS A 11 -29.36 7.93 -13.78
C LYS A 11 -28.14 8.67 -14.33
N ILE A 12 -28.37 9.53 -15.33
CA ILE A 12 -27.33 10.36 -15.95
C ILE A 12 -26.67 11.21 -14.85
N LYS A 13 -25.60 10.66 -14.25
CA LYS A 13 -24.76 11.43 -13.33
C LYS A 13 -23.92 12.40 -14.17
N PRO A 14 -23.72 13.62 -13.72
CA PRO A 14 -22.87 14.57 -14.44
C PRO A 14 -21.46 14.00 -14.58
N VAL A 15 -20.88 14.16 -15.77
CA VAL A 15 -19.49 13.72 -16.02
C VAL A 15 -18.58 14.42 -15.04
N PRO A 16 -17.73 13.70 -14.29
CA PRO A 16 -16.82 14.33 -13.33
C PRO A 16 -15.93 15.38 -14.00
N ALA A 17 -15.75 16.50 -13.34
CA ALA A 17 -14.99 17.65 -13.88
C ALA A 17 -13.59 17.25 -14.37
N VAL A 18 -12.92 16.31 -13.68
CA VAL A 18 -11.59 15.82 -14.06
C VAL A 18 -11.60 15.11 -15.44
N ILE A 19 -12.68 14.39 -15.76
CA ILE A 19 -12.80 13.74 -17.06
C ILE A 19 -12.95 14.78 -18.16
N THR A 20 -13.74 15.84 -17.93
CA THR A 20 -13.89 16.96 -18.87
C THR A 20 -12.56 17.69 -19.09
N GLU A 21 -11.79 17.92 -18.02
CA GLU A 21 -10.45 18.55 -18.11
C GLU A 21 -9.46 17.66 -18.88
N LEU A 22 -9.49 16.36 -18.69
CA LEU A 22 -8.67 15.40 -19.45
C LEU A 22 -9.09 15.38 -20.92
N GLU A 23 -10.40 15.40 -21.23
CA GLU A 23 -10.90 15.41 -22.60
C GLU A 23 -10.47 16.66 -23.37
N GLN A 24 -10.45 17.82 -22.71
CA GLN A 24 -9.98 19.06 -23.35
C GLN A 24 -8.54 18.99 -23.84
N LYS A 25 -7.67 18.27 -23.15
CA LYS A 25 -6.23 18.22 -23.46
C LYS A 25 -5.79 16.91 -24.12
N TYR A 26 -6.40 15.80 -23.75
CA TYR A 26 -5.99 14.45 -24.14
C TYR A 26 -7.10 13.67 -24.83
N ALA A 27 -7.95 14.35 -25.61
CA ALA A 27 -9.04 13.73 -26.35
C ALA A 27 -8.57 12.50 -27.15
N GLY A 28 -9.23 11.37 -26.96
CA GLY A 28 -8.92 10.12 -27.64
C GLY A 28 -7.68 9.36 -27.15
N LYS A 29 -7.00 9.84 -26.08
CA LYS A 29 -5.83 9.18 -25.51
C LYS A 29 -6.11 8.37 -24.26
N PHE A 30 -7.36 8.31 -23.82
CA PHE A 30 -7.76 7.54 -22.65
C PHE A 30 -9.15 6.92 -22.84
N VAL A 31 -9.42 5.88 -22.07
CA VAL A 31 -10.73 5.21 -22.01
C VAL A 31 -11.28 5.37 -20.59
N VAL A 32 -12.53 5.84 -20.49
CA VAL A 32 -13.21 5.99 -19.19
C VAL A 32 -13.80 4.65 -18.78
N GLN A 33 -13.52 4.22 -17.56
CA GLN A 33 -14.15 3.06 -16.94
C GLN A 33 -15.16 3.52 -15.88
N GLN A 34 -16.39 3.04 -15.98
CA GLN A 34 -17.34 3.16 -14.89
C GLN A 34 -17.06 2.12 -13.80
N THR A 35 -16.98 2.57 -12.57
CA THR A 35 -16.70 1.73 -11.40
C THR A 35 -17.83 1.81 -10.38
N VAL A 36 -18.02 0.75 -9.60
CA VAL A 36 -19.09 0.66 -8.58
C VAL A 36 -18.86 1.65 -7.42
N ASP A 37 -17.60 2.00 -7.16
CA ASP A 37 -17.20 2.99 -6.15
C ASP A 37 -17.35 4.45 -6.63
N GLU A 38 -17.80 4.64 -7.90
CA GLU A 38 -18.02 5.95 -8.51
C GLU A 38 -16.78 6.83 -8.64
N ILE A 39 -15.60 6.32 -8.34
CA ILE A 39 -14.34 7.05 -8.52
C ILE A 39 -14.07 7.17 -10.02
N PRO A 40 -13.90 8.40 -10.55
CA PRO A 40 -13.50 8.59 -11.94
C PRO A 40 -12.26 7.77 -12.26
N THR A 41 -12.39 6.81 -13.16
CA THR A 41 -11.31 5.89 -13.50
C THR A 41 -11.05 5.95 -15.01
N VAL A 42 -9.78 6.16 -15.38
CA VAL A 42 -9.36 6.23 -16.77
C VAL A 42 -8.19 5.29 -17.05
N TRP A 43 -8.23 4.66 -18.21
CA TRP A 43 -7.15 3.88 -18.75
C TRP A 43 -6.34 4.73 -19.73
N VAL A 44 -5.04 4.74 -19.55
CA VAL A 44 -4.12 5.52 -20.36
C VAL A 44 -3.03 4.63 -20.97
N ALA A 45 -2.52 5.02 -22.11
CA ALA A 45 -1.36 4.35 -22.67
C ALA A 45 -0.10 4.66 -21.81
N ARG A 46 0.78 3.67 -21.67
CA ARG A 46 2.03 3.82 -20.91
C ARG A 46 2.85 5.04 -21.34
N ALA A 47 2.86 5.35 -22.65
CA ALA A 47 3.60 6.48 -23.19
C ALA A 47 3.05 7.85 -22.76
N ASP A 48 1.75 7.95 -22.49
CA ASP A 48 1.10 9.21 -22.08
C ASP A 48 0.99 9.33 -20.53
N LEU A 49 1.37 8.30 -19.78
CA LEU A 49 1.16 8.23 -18.34
C LEU A 49 1.74 9.43 -17.58
N LEU A 50 3.05 9.67 -17.72
CA LEU A 50 3.71 10.74 -16.95
C LEU A 50 3.17 12.12 -17.31
N ASP A 51 2.85 12.36 -18.58
CA ASP A 51 2.27 13.63 -19.01
C ASP A 51 0.91 13.87 -18.40
N ILE A 52 0.07 12.83 -18.33
CA ILE A 52 -1.26 12.89 -17.70
C ILE A 52 -1.16 13.06 -16.18
N LEU A 53 -0.27 12.31 -15.52
CA LEU A 53 -0.03 12.46 -14.08
C LEU A 53 0.48 13.87 -13.73
N LEU A 54 1.42 14.40 -14.51
CA LEU A 54 1.95 15.74 -14.33
C LEU A 54 0.88 16.81 -14.60
N PHE A 55 0.01 16.59 -15.58
CA PHE A 55 -1.11 17.48 -15.86
C PHE A 55 -2.06 17.55 -14.66
N LEU A 56 -2.48 16.41 -14.12
CA LEU A 56 -3.37 16.34 -12.95
C LEU A 56 -2.74 17.01 -11.73
N ARG A 57 -1.43 16.88 -11.56
CA ARG A 57 -0.65 17.54 -10.50
C ARG A 57 -0.58 19.06 -10.65
N LYS A 58 -0.72 19.59 -11.89
CA LYS A 58 -0.58 21.04 -12.23
C LYS A 58 -1.90 21.74 -12.50
N LEU A 59 -3.04 21.09 -12.32
CA LEU A 59 -4.34 21.73 -12.48
C LEU A 59 -4.51 22.92 -11.49
N PRO A 60 -5.38 23.90 -11.78
CA PRO A 60 -5.67 25.00 -10.86
C PRO A 60 -6.13 24.54 -9.49
N LYS A 61 -6.88 23.42 -9.43
CA LYS A 61 -7.18 22.66 -8.22
C LYS A 61 -6.53 21.29 -8.40
N PRO A 62 -5.28 21.12 -7.94
CA PRO A 62 -4.48 19.97 -8.29
C PRO A 62 -4.83 18.69 -7.53
N TYR A 63 -4.53 17.55 -8.12
CA TYR A 63 -4.44 16.28 -7.42
C TYR A 63 -3.04 16.17 -6.79
N VAL A 64 -2.89 16.72 -5.59
CA VAL A 64 -1.58 16.85 -4.93
C VAL A 64 -1.09 15.57 -4.30
N MET A 65 -1.98 14.66 -3.94
CA MET A 65 -1.67 13.47 -3.16
C MET A 65 -1.75 12.23 -4.06
N LEU A 66 -0.64 11.52 -4.18
CA LEU A 66 -0.65 10.13 -4.59
C LEU A 66 -1.08 9.33 -3.36
N PHE A 67 -2.37 8.96 -3.30
CA PHE A 67 -2.96 8.28 -2.16
C PHE A 67 -2.55 6.81 -2.13
N ASP A 68 -2.53 6.17 -3.31
CA ASP A 68 -2.14 4.77 -3.46
C ASP A 68 -1.59 4.51 -4.87
N LEU A 69 -0.68 3.54 -4.97
CA LEU A 69 -0.19 2.97 -6.21
C LEU A 69 0.00 1.48 -5.98
N SER A 70 -0.67 0.68 -6.78
CA SER A 70 -0.53 -0.77 -6.70
C SER A 70 -0.77 -1.41 -8.06
N ALA A 71 -0.73 -2.74 -8.13
CA ALA A 71 -0.99 -3.49 -9.34
C ALA A 71 -1.95 -4.65 -9.11
N ILE A 72 -2.47 -5.16 -10.22
CA ILE A 72 -3.34 -6.34 -10.23
C ILE A 72 -2.81 -7.28 -11.32
N ASP A 73 -2.65 -8.54 -11.00
CA ASP A 73 -2.46 -9.60 -11.98
C ASP A 73 -3.85 -10.04 -12.50
N GLU A 74 -4.13 -9.69 -13.75
CA GLU A 74 -5.45 -9.91 -14.37
C GLU A 74 -5.51 -11.12 -15.28
N ARG A 75 -4.44 -11.89 -15.43
CA ARG A 75 -4.34 -13.02 -16.36
C ARG A 75 -5.40 -14.11 -16.17
N LEU A 76 -5.99 -14.22 -14.97
CA LEU A 76 -7.09 -15.15 -14.70
C LEU A 76 -8.48 -14.50 -14.75
N ARG A 77 -8.57 -13.23 -15.14
CA ARG A 77 -9.83 -12.48 -15.20
C ARG A 77 -10.33 -12.35 -16.64
N GLN A 78 -11.65 -12.30 -16.78
CA GLN A 78 -12.25 -11.88 -18.04
C GLN A 78 -12.31 -10.35 -18.08
N HIS A 79 -11.71 -9.77 -19.11
CA HIS A 79 -11.77 -8.34 -19.34
C HIS A 79 -13.16 -7.92 -19.78
N ARG A 80 -13.60 -6.74 -19.34
CA ARG A 80 -14.87 -6.17 -19.77
C ARG A 80 -14.72 -5.63 -21.19
N ALA A 81 -15.73 -5.85 -22.03
CA ALA A 81 -15.74 -5.33 -23.41
C ALA A 81 -15.53 -3.81 -23.41
N GLY A 82 -14.68 -3.33 -24.32
CA GLY A 82 -14.37 -1.90 -24.47
C GLY A 82 -13.28 -1.35 -23.54
N LEU A 83 -12.75 -2.15 -22.61
CA LEU A 83 -11.56 -1.80 -21.84
C LEU A 83 -10.30 -2.41 -22.47
N PRO A 84 -9.12 -1.83 -22.22
CA PRO A 84 -7.87 -2.42 -22.68
C PRO A 84 -7.68 -3.84 -22.16
N ASP A 85 -7.18 -4.71 -23.00
CA ASP A 85 -6.74 -6.04 -22.60
C ASP A 85 -5.43 -5.90 -21.81
N SER A 86 -5.30 -6.62 -20.69
CA SER A 86 -4.22 -6.41 -19.75
C SER A 86 -3.89 -7.68 -18.98
N ASP A 87 -2.64 -8.10 -19.02
CA ASP A 87 -2.14 -9.17 -18.15
C ASP A 87 -1.86 -8.62 -16.75
N PHE A 88 -1.29 -7.43 -16.68
CA PHE A 88 -1.08 -6.69 -15.42
C PHE A 88 -1.61 -5.28 -15.56
N THR A 89 -2.33 -4.82 -14.55
CA THR A 89 -2.82 -3.44 -14.46
C THR A 89 -2.12 -2.72 -13.33
N VAL A 90 -1.41 -1.65 -13.63
CA VAL A 90 -0.93 -0.70 -12.62
C VAL A 90 -1.95 0.40 -12.46
N PHE A 91 -2.27 0.76 -11.22
CA PHE A 91 -3.18 1.86 -10.96
C PHE A 91 -2.58 2.89 -10.01
N TYR A 92 -2.89 4.14 -10.27
CA TYR A 92 -2.55 5.30 -9.47
C TYR A 92 -3.83 5.91 -8.92
N HIS A 93 -3.98 5.97 -7.63
CA HIS A 93 -5.09 6.62 -6.96
C HIS A 93 -4.64 7.99 -6.49
N LEU A 94 -5.21 9.04 -7.07
CA LEU A 94 -4.86 10.42 -6.78
C LEU A 94 -6.02 11.10 -6.06
N MET A 95 -5.68 11.93 -5.08
CA MET A 95 -6.65 12.68 -4.28
C MET A 95 -6.38 14.18 -4.34
N SER A 96 -7.46 14.94 -4.42
CA SER A 96 -7.46 16.41 -4.29
C SER A 96 -8.32 16.83 -3.11
N LEU A 97 -7.70 17.39 -2.08
CA LEU A 97 -8.41 17.91 -0.92
C LEU A 97 -9.25 19.16 -1.29
N GLU A 98 -8.73 20.00 -2.21
CA GLU A 98 -9.45 21.20 -2.66
C GLU A 98 -10.72 20.88 -3.45
N ARG A 99 -10.71 19.76 -4.19
CA ARG A 99 -11.87 19.27 -4.95
C ARG A 99 -12.76 18.37 -4.11
N ASN A 100 -12.26 17.87 -2.99
CA ASN A 100 -12.87 16.77 -2.24
C ASN A 100 -13.23 15.61 -3.17
N SER A 101 -12.30 15.20 -4.00
CA SER A 101 -12.52 14.17 -5.02
C SER A 101 -11.24 13.39 -5.32
N ASP A 102 -11.45 12.15 -5.76
CA ASP A 102 -10.42 11.22 -6.18
C ASP A 102 -10.46 11.01 -7.69
N VAL A 103 -9.37 10.51 -8.24
CA VAL A 103 -9.29 9.99 -9.60
C VAL A 103 -8.35 8.79 -9.65
N ARG A 104 -8.69 7.79 -10.44
CA ARG A 104 -7.88 6.60 -10.62
C ARG A 104 -7.37 6.52 -12.06
N ILE A 105 -6.06 6.45 -12.23
CA ILE A 105 -5.39 6.27 -13.53
C ILE A 105 -4.92 4.83 -13.61
N LYS A 106 -5.22 4.14 -14.69
CA LYS A 106 -4.84 2.75 -14.94
C LYS A 106 -3.99 2.63 -16.19
N VAL A 107 -3.00 1.74 -16.13
CA VAL A 107 -2.15 1.37 -17.25
C VAL A 107 -2.22 -0.13 -17.45
N ALA A 108 -2.52 -0.56 -18.68
CA ALA A 108 -2.50 -1.95 -19.08
C ALA A 108 -1.08 -2.36 -19.49
N LEU A 109 -0.62 -3.52 -19.03
CA LEU A 109 0.67 -4.12 -19.38
C LEU A 109 0.46 -5.54 -19.87
N SER A 110 1.25 -5.95 -20.86
CA SER A 110 1.35 -7.35 -21.28
C SER A 110 2.40 -8.09 -20.47
N GLU A 111 2.28 -9.41 -20.39
CA GLU A 111 3.24 -10.27 -19.70
C GLU A 111 4.66 -10.17 -20.28
N ASP A 112 4.77 -9.92 -21.60
CA ASP A 112 6.04 -9.80 -22.29
C ASP A 112 6.75 -8.45 -22.05
N ASP A 113 6.02 -7.44 -21.57
CA ASP A 113 6.55 -6.08 -21.36
C ASP A 113 5.99 -5.43 -20.09
N VAL A 114 6.42 -5.93 -18.96
CA VAL A 114 5.99 -5.50 -17.62
C VAL A 114 6.82 -4.32 -17.10
N ASN A 115 6.84 -3.22 -17.82
CA ASN A 115 7.54 -2.01 -17.39
C ASN A 115 6.67 -0.75 -17.49
N VAL A 116 6.90 0.20 -16.59
CA VAL A 116 6.19 1.48 -16.48
C VAL A 116 7.20 2.58 -16.14
N PRO A 117 7.08 3.81 -16.67
CA PRO A 117 7.95 4.90 -16.24
C PRO A 117 7.64 5.29 -14.78
N SER A 118 8.69 5.55 -14.00
CA SER A 118 8.60 5.95 -12.59
C SER A 118 7.94 7.31 -12.41
N ALA A 119 7.04 7.42 -11.44
CA ALA A 119 6.40 8.67 -11.03
C ALA A 119 7.10 9.37 -9.85
N THR A 120 8.28 8.89 -9.42
CA THR A 120 9.03 9.45 -8.27
C THR A 120 9.39 10.92 -8.42
N ASN A 121 9.60 11.40 -9.65
CA ASN A 121 9.84 12.81 -9.93
C ASN A 121 8.59 13.70 -9.78
N ILE A 122 7.38 13.09 -9.75
CA ILE A 122 6.12 13.80 -9.57
C ILE A 122 5.71 13.73 -8.10
N TRP A 123 5.77 12.55 -7.50
CA TRP A 123 5.46 12.29 -6.10
C TRP A 123 6.58 11.49 -5.43
N PRO A 124 7.32 12.04 -4.47
CA PRO A 124 8.40 11.32 -3.79
C PRO A 124 7.94 10.01 -3.11
N ASN A 125 6.71 9.96 -2.59
CA ASN A 125 6.15 8.76 -1.98
C ASN A 125 5.88 7.62 -2.97
N ALA A 126 5.86 7.88 -4.28
CA ALA A 126 5.82 6.83 -5.30
C ALA A 126 6.99 5.85 -5.18
N ASN A 127 8.13 6.30 -4.64
CA ASN A 127 9.32 5.47 -4.43
C ASN A 127 8.98 4.14 -3.72
N TRP A 128 8.27 4.20 -2.60
CA TRP A 128 7.96 3.01 -1.82
C TRP A 128 6.88 2.16 -2.47
N TYR A 129 5.85 2.77 -3.02
CA TYR A 129 4.79 2.05 -3.74
C TYR A 129 5.33 1.32 -4.98
N GLU A 130 6.19 1.96 -5.75
CA GLU A 130 6.80 1.36 -6.94
C GLU A 130 7.71 0.18 -6.57
N ARG A 131 8.48 0.30 -5.48
CA ARG A 131 9.25 -0.82 -4.92
C ARG A 131 8.36 -1.96 -4.46
N GLU A 132 7.24 -1.67 -3.81
CA GLU A 132 6.27 -2.68 -3.38
C GLU A 132 5.66 -3.41 -4.60
N VAL A 133 5.22 -2.66 -5.61
CA VAL A 133 4.69 -3.26 -6.85
C VAL A 133 5.73 -4.12 -7.55
N TRP A 134 6.97 -3.65 -7.62
CA TRP A 134 8.05 -4.48 -8.16
C TRP A 134 8.32 -5.72 -7.31
N ASP A 135 8.34 -5.58 -6.00
CA ASP A 135 8.58 -6.68 -5.06
C ASP A 135 7.49 -7.76 -5.17
N MET A 136 6.23 -7.36 -5.25
CA MET A 136 5.08 -8.25 -5.27
C MET A 136 4.71 -8.82 -6.65
N PHE A 137 4.90 -8.05 -7.73
CA PHE A 137 4.46 -8.39 -9.08
C PHE A 137 5.60 -8.49 -10.11
N GLY A 138 6.79 -7.94 -9.81
CA GLY A 138 7.91 -7.90 -10.75
C GLY A 138 7.77 -6.87 -11.86
N ILE A 139 6.90 -5.88 -11.69
CA ILE A 139 6.73 -4.78 -12.64
C ILE A 139 7.88 -3.80 -12.45
N VAL A 140 8.63 -3.53 -13.52
CA VAL A 140 9.81 -2.67 -13.48
C VAL A 140 9.41 -1.20 -13.68
N PHE A 141 9.86 -0.32 -12.79
CA PHE A 141 9.65 1.12 -12.91
C PHE A 141 10.90 1.78 -13.49
N THR A 142 10.84 2.10 -14.78
CA THR A 142 11.98 2.69 -15.52
C THR A 142 12.26 4.10 -15.00
N GLY A 143 13.51 4.35 -14.61
CA GLY A 143 13.92 5.64 -14.04
C GLY A 143 13.68 5.77 -12.52
N HIS A 144 13.27 4.69 -11.84
CA HIS A 144 13.23 4.67 -10.39
C HIS A 144 14.65 4.81 -9.81
N PRO A 145 14.88 5.66 -8.80
CA PRO A 145 16.23 5.94 -8.29
C PRO A 145 16.89 4.73 -7.60
N HIS A 146 16.11 3.84 -6.99
CA HIS A 146 16.64 2.67 -6.27
C HIS A 146 15.58 1.56 -6.18
N LEU A 147 15.40 0.80 -7.26
CA LEU A 147 14.40 -0.26 -7.34
C LEU A 147 14.91 -1.55 -6.68
N THR A 148 14.61 -1.71 -5.40
CA THR A 148 14.97 -2.87 -4.58
C THR A 148 13.76 -3.36 -3.81
N ARG A 149 13.80 -4.60 -3.30
CA ARG A 149 12.74 -5.14 -2.45
C ARG A 149 12.51 -4.25 -1.24
N ILE A 150 11.29 -4.18 -0.78
CA ILE A 150 10.88 -3.37 0.37
C ILE A 150 10.18 -4.19 1.45
N LEU A 151 9.34 -5.15 1.06
CA LEU A 151 8.58 -6.00 1.99
C LEU A 151 9.23 -7.37 2.20
N LEU A 152 9.89 -7.90 1.18
CA LEU A 152 10.56 -9.20 1.24
C LEU A 152 12.06 -9.03 1.41
N PRO A 153 12.74 -10.02 2.00
CA PRO A 153 14.19 -10.00 2.11
C PRO A 153 14.84 -10.04 0.72
N LYS A 154 16.05 -9.48 0.61
CA LYS A 154 16.78 -9.38 -0.67
C LYS A 154 16.97 -10.71 -1.38
N TYR A 155 17.14 -11.80 -0.62
CA TYR A 155 17.33 -13.16 -1.14
C TYR A 155 16.05 -13.86 -1.62
N TRP A 156 14.87 -13.22 -1.45
CA TRP A 156 13.62 -13.85 -1.85
C TRP A 156 13.54 -14.01 -3.36
N GLU A 157 13.13 -15.20 -3.83
CA GLU A 157 12.95 -15.50 -5.24
C GLU A 157 11.48 -15.40 -5.66
N GLY A 158 11.26 -14.79 -6.83
CA GLY A 158 9.93 -14.63 -7.41
C GLY A 158 9.15 -13.44 -6.82
N HIS A 159 7.89 -13.35 -7.22
CA HIS A 159 6.97 -12.25 -6.92
C HIS A 159 5.65 -12.81 -6.41
N PRO A 160 5.36 -12.72 -5.11
CA PRO A 160 4.29 -13.51 -4.48
C PRO A 160 2.88 -13.22 -4.96
N LEU A 161 2.57 -12.01 -5.45
CA LEU A 161 1.22 -11.68 -5.90
C LEU A 161 0.94 -12.04 -7.36
N ARG A 162 1.92 -12.56 -8.09
CA ARG A 162 1.67 -13.20 -9.39
C ARG A 162 0.83 -14.45 -9.22
N LYS A 163 -0.10 -14.70 -10.14
CA LYS A 163 -1.06 -15.82 -10.03
C LYS A 163 -0.40 -17.20 -10.16
N GLU A 164 0.71 -17.31 -10.87
CA GLU A 164 1.50 -18.56 -10.93
C GLU A 164 2.28 -18.84 -9.65
N TYR A 165 2.47 -17.86 -8.78
CA TYR A 165 3.17 -18.05 -7.52
C TYR A 165 2.31 -18.86 -6.54
N HIS A 166 2.87 -19.93 -5.97
CA HIS A 166 2.13 -20.83 -5.09
C HIS A 166 1.64 -20.13 -3.81
N ALA A 167 0.35 -20.29 -3.50
CA ALA A 167 -0.24 -19.70 -2.30
C ALA A 167 0.16 -20.42 -0.99
N ARG A 168 0.84 -21.57 -1.06
CA ARG A 168 1.29 -22.34 0.10
C ARG A 168 2.72 -21.97 0.47
N ALA A 169 2.88 -20.99 1.33
CA ALA A 169 4.19 -20.56 1.83
C ALA A 169 4.94 -21.66 2.60
N THR A 170 4.25 -22.69 3.07
CA THR A 170 4.84 -23.84 3.76
C THR A 170 5.58 -24.81 2.83
N GLU A 171 5.48 -24.63 1.52
CA GLU A 171 6.16 -25.44 0.52
C GLU A 171 7.55 -24.89 0.14
N PHE A 172 7.90 -23.70 0.65
CA PHE A 172 9.29 -23.25 0.60
C PHE A 172 10.17 -24.20 1.37
N THR A 173 11.12 -24.76 0.66
CA THR A 173 12.04 -25.75 1.22
C THR A 173 12.81 -25.13 2.39
N PRO A 174 12.74 -25.69 3.61
CA PRO A 174 13.36 -25.12 4.80
C PRO A 174 14.88 -24.88 4.67
N TYR A 175 15.57 -25.65 3.84
CA TYR A 175 17.01 -25.49 3.60
C TYR A 175 17.35 -24.23 2.79
N PHE A 176 16.47 -23.79 1.93
CA PHE A 176 16.63 -22.53 1.20
C PHE A 176 16.73 -21.34 2.18
N LEU A 177 15.87 -21.36 3.20
CA LEU A 177 15.87 -20.34 4.24
C LEU A 177 17.17 -20.31 5.05
N ASN A 178 17.79 -21.45 5.35
CA ASN A 178 18.99 -21.49 6.19
C ASN A 178 20.21 -20.91 5.48
N THR A 179 20.46 -21.30 4.24
CA THR A 179 21.62 -20.81 3.48
C THR A 179 21.44 -19.34 3.09
N ALA A 180 20.26 -18.97 2.61
CA ALA A 180 19.96 -17.59 2.25
C ALA A 180 19.92 -16.66 3.47
N LYS A 181 19.42 -17.13 4.61
CA LYS A 181 19.46 -16.39 5.87
C LYS A 181 20.88 -16.14 6.34
N GLN A 182 21.76 -17.15 6.27
CA GLN A 182 23.17 -16.99 6.60
C GLN A 182 23.88 -16.01 5.66
N GLN A 183 23.61 -16.08 4.36
CA GLN A 183 24.13 -15.12 3.39
C GLN A 183 23.64 -13.70 3.69
N TYR A 184 22.34 -13.55 3.96
CA TYR A 184 21.75 -12.27 4.31
C TYR A 184 22.31 -11.68 5.61
N GLU A 185 22.51 -12.54 6.63
CA GLU A 185 23.16 -12.12 7.87
C GLU A 185 24.61 -11.68 7.64
N GLN A 186 25.36 -12.38 6.77
CA GLN A 186 26.71 -11.99 6.38
C GLN A 186 26.75 -10.71 5.55
N GLU A 187 25.80 -10.52 4.64
CA GLU A 187 25.66 -9.28 3.86
C GLU A 187 25.28 -8.09 4.73
N ASN A 188 24.43 -8.29 5.74
CA ASN A 188 24.07 -7.25 6.70
C ASN A 188 25.25 -6.83 7.59
N LEU A 189 26.21 -7.72 7.83
CA LEU A 189 27.44 -7.38 8.53
C LEU A 189 28.38 -6.52 7.66
N ARG A 190 28.20 -6.54 6.34
CA ARG A 190 28.89 -5.67 5.39
C ARG A 190 27.95 -4.54 4.97
N PHE A 191 27.60 -3.69 5.91
CA PHE A 191 26.73 -2.56 5.59
C PHE A 191 27.41 -1.60 4.61
N VAL A 192 26.87 -1.53 3.39
CA VAL A 192 27.29 -0.58 2.36
C VAL A 192 26.15 0.43 2.21
N PRO A 193 26.33 1.67 2.68
CA PRO A 193 25.25 2.69 2.71
C PRO A 193 24.58 2.90 1.36
N GLU A 194 25.35 2.87 0.28
CA GLU A 194 24.86 3.09 -1.08
C GLU A 194 23.89 2.01 -1.56
N GLU A 195 24.06 0.76 -1.09
CA GLU A 195 23.13 -0.34 -1.38
C GLU A 195 21.77 -0.17 -0.71
N TRP A 196 21.70 0.71 0.29
CA TRP A 196 20.48 1.10 1.01
C TRP A 196 19.91 2.42 0.52
N GLY A 197 20.52 3.03 -0.51
CA GLY A 197 20.09 4.30 -1.06
C GLY A 197 20.57 5.54 -0.29
N MET A 198 21.48 5.36 0.70
CA MET A 198 22.10 6.46 1.41
C MET A 198 23.17 7.12 0.54
N LYS A 199 23.25 8.43 0.61
CA LYS A 199 24.30 9.20 -0.05
C LYS A 199 25.38 9.52 0.98
N ARG A 200 26.62 9.15 0.69
CA ARG A 200 27.76 9.68 1.47
C ARG A 200 27.89 11.17 1.15
N SER A 201 27.51 12.00 2.09
CA SER A 201 27.71 13.45 1.96
C SER A 201 29.04 13.87 2.62
N GLY A 202 30.04 14.12 1.81
CA GLY A 202 31.04 15.16 1.96
C GLY A 202 32.23 15.00 2.88
N ARG A 203 32.27 14.12 3.91
CA ARG A 203 33.48 13.82 4.69
C ARG A 203 33.47 12.36 5.11
N ASP A 204 34.30 11.56 4.50
CA ASP A 204 34.27 10.10 4.56
C ASP A 204 34.65 9.46 5.91
N GLU A 205 35.02 10.21 6.94
CA GLU A 205 35.73 9.64 8.08
C GLU A 205 34.99 9.68 9.41
N ASP A 206 33.89 10.45 9.55
CA ASP A 206 33.28 10.71 10.85
C ASP A 206 31.80 10.35 11.01
N PHE A 207 31.17 9.67 10.03
CA PHE A 207 29.77 9.26 10.16
C PHE A 207 29.62 7.95 10.94
N MET A 208 28.76 7.98 11.94
CA MET A 208 28.34 6.78 12.65
C MET A 208 27.03 6.26 12.03
N PHE A 209 26.95 4.94 11.82
CA PHE A 209 25.71 4.27 11.45
C PHE A 209 25.10 3.59 12.67
N LEU A 210 23.85 3.96 12.98
CA LEU A 210 23.11 3.41 14.10
C LEU A 210 21.88 2.65 13.58
N ASN A 211 21.73 1.39 14.04
CA ASN A 211 20.52 0.61 13.80
C ASN A 211 19.60 0.69 15.02
N ILE A 212 18.38 1.17 14.82
CA ILE A 212 17.31 1.14 15.81
C ILE A 212 16.31 0.07 15.37
N GLY A 213 16.15 -0.98 16.17
CA GLY A 213 15.29 -2.13 15.82
C GLY A 213 16.06 -3.26 15.10
N PRO A 214 15.33 -4.33 14.63
CA PRO A 214 13.86 -4.45 14.58
C PRO A 214 13.18 -4.62 15.94
N ASN A 215 13.90 -5.03 17.00
CA ASN A 215 13.37 -5.20 18.35
C ASN A 215 13.88 -4.08 19.24
N HIS A 216 13.19 -2.95 19.22
CA HIS A 216 13.55 -1.79 20.02
C HIS A 216 12.31 -1.28 20.78
N PRO A 217 12.43 -0.88 22.06
CA PRO A 217 11.28 -0.45 22.87
C PRO A 217 10.51 0.75 22.32
N SER A 218 11.18 1.67 21.63
CA SER A 218 10.55 2.84 21.01
C SER A 218 9.87 2.53 19.67
N ALA A 219 10.15 1.38 19.06
CA ALA A 219 9.47 0.93 17.88
C ALA A 219 8.32 0.03 18.30
N HIS A 220 7.09 0.50 18.19
CA HIS A 220 5.89 -0.26 18.56
C HIS A 220 5.64 -1.37 17.54
N GLY A 221 6.40 -2.45 17.64
CA GLY A 221 6.43 -3.56 16.72
C GLY A 221 7.82 -3.75 16.10
N ALA A 222 7.97 -4.71 15.19
CA ALA A 222 9.23 -4.98 14.52
C ALA A 222 9.45 -3.97 13.39
N PHE A 223 10.30 -3.00 13.65
CA PHE A 223 10.64 -1.91 12.73
C PHE A 223 12.11 -1.55 12.89
N ARG A 224 12.84 -1.41 11.80
CA ARG A 224 14.25 -1.04 11.81
C ARG A 224 14.45 0.31 11.15
N LEU A 225 15.20 1.17 11.82
CA LEU A 225 15.72 2.40 11.26
C LEU A 225 17.24 2.31 11.16
N VAL A 226 17.78 2.57 9.98
CA VAL A 226 19.21 2.76 9.79
C VAL A 226 19.47 4.25 9.71
N LEU A 227 20.12 4.79 10.73
CA LEU A 227 20.44 6.20 10.86
C LEU A 227 21.90 6.44 10.46
N GLN A 228 22.14 7.50 9.71
CA GLN A 228 23.46 8.07 9.50
C GLN A 228 23.59 9.31 10.39
N LEU A 229 24.58 9.33 11.27
CA LEU A 229 24.77 10.36 12.27
C LEU A 229 26.10 11.11 12.03
N ASP A 230 26.05 12.42 12.17
CA ASP A 230 27.24 13.29 12.33
C ASP A 230 27.22 13.80 13.78
N GLY A 231 28.00 13.14 14.63
CA GLY A 231 27.89 13.31 16.08
C GLY A 231 26.51 12.89 16.60
N GLU A 232 25.70 13.83 17.07
CA GLU A 232 24.32 13.62 17.54
C GLU A 232 23.26 14.03 16.50
N GLU A 233 23.66 14.61 15.37
CA GLU A 233 22.76 15.05 14.33
C GLU A 233 22.45 13.91 13.36
N VAL A 234 21.16 13.69 13.08
CA VAL A 234 20.71 12.73 12.06
C VAL A 234 20.82 13.37 10.68
N VAL A 235 21.75 12.87 9.87
CA VAL A 235 22.02 13.36 8.51
C VAL A 235 21.14 12.64 7.49
N ASP A 236 20.95 11.33 7.69
CA ASP A 236 20.10 10.51 6.80
C ASP A 236 19.43 9.39 7.61
N CYS A 237 18.29 8.93 7.11
CA CYS A 237 17.50 7.88 7.77
C CYS A 237 16.83 6.99 6.73
N ILE A 238 17.09 5.69 6.82
CA ILE A 238 16.40 4.70 5.98
C ILE A 238 15.58 3.76 6.86
N PRO A 239 14.25 3.74 6.69
CA PRO A 239 13.40 2.73 7.29
C PRO A 239 13.52 1.42 6.52
N ASP A 240 13.78 0.35 7.25
CA ASP A 240 13.79 -1.03 6.77
C ASP A 240 12.53 -1.72 7.30
N ILE A 241 11.61 -2.02 6.41
CA ILE A 241 10.26 -2.52 6.70
C ILE A 241 10.09 -3.96 6.20
N GLY A 242 8.92 -4.55 6.43
CA GLY A 242 8.60 -5.90 5.98
C GLY A 242 8.60 -6.96 7.08
N TYR A 243 9.05 -6.62 8.29
CA TYR A 243 9.08 -7.57 9.42
C TYR A 243 7.70 -8.07 9.85
N HIS A 244 6.65 -7.32 9.57
CA HIS A 244 5.25 -7.70 9.79
C HIS A 244 4.55 -8.15 8.51
N HIS A 245 5.24 -8.20 7.37
CA HIS A 245 4.64 -8.63 6.13
C HIS A 245 4.35 -10.14 6.17
N ARG A 246 3.08 -10.51 5.99
CA ARG A 246 2.59 -11.88 6.05
C ARG A 246 2.12 -12.43 4.71
N GLY A 247 2.12 -11.63 3.66
CA GLY A 247 1.51 -12.00 2.38
C GLY A 247 0.00 -12.23 2.50
N ALA A 248 -0.70 -11.35 3.22
CA ALA A 248 -2.12 -11.50 3.52
C ALA A 248 -2.97 -11.59 2.24
N GLU A 249 -2.63 -10.83 1.20
CA GLU A 249 -3.30 -10.84 -0.10
C GLU A 249 -3.18 -12.23 -0.76
N LYS A 250 -2.00 -12.83 -0.70
CA LYS A 250 -1.77 -14.17 -1.24
C LYS A 250 -2.49 -15.24 -0.43
N MET A 251 -2.53 -15.11 0.88
CA MET A 251 -3.30 -16.00 1.74
C MET A 251 -4.80 -15.89 1.48
N ALA A 252 -5.30 -14.67 1.19
CA ALA A 252 -6.71 -14.44 0.87
C ALA A 252 -7.17 -15.22 -0.37
N GLU A 253 -6.29 -15.43 -1.36
CA GLU A 253 -6.64 -16.17 -2.58
C GLU A 253 -7.08 -17.62 -2.32
N ARG A 254 -6.68 -18.22 -1.21
CA ARG A 254 -7.02 -19.61 -0.85
C ARG A 254 -7.98 -19.72 0.35
N GLN A 255 -8.34 -18.61 0.96
CA GLN A 255 -9.28 -18.59 2.08
C GLN A 255 -10.72 -18.43 1.58
N THR A 256 -11.67 -18.90 2.39
CA THR A 256 -13.08 -18.48 2.22
C THR A 256 -13.26 -17.07 2.79
N TRP A 257 -14.34 -16.40 2.41
CA TRP A 257 -14.68 -15.08 2.94
C TRP A 257 -14.71 -15.05 4.48
N HIS A 258 -15.23 -16.12 5.12
CA HIS A 258 -15.27 -16.23 6.57
C HIS A 258 -13.91 -16.52 7.19
N SER A 259 -13.14 -17.43 6.62
CA SER A 259 -11.84 -17.81 7.18
C SER A 259 -10.77 -16.73 7.02
N PHE A 260 -11.00 -15.73 6.15
CA PHE A 260 -10.11 -14.60 6.01
C PHE A 260 -10.35 -13.49 7.05
N ILE A 261 -11.53 -13.42 7.69
CA ILE A 261 -11.85 -12.40 8.70
C ILE A 261 -10.76 -12.28 9.77
N PRO A 262 -10.28 -13.38 10.41
CA PRO A 262 -9.22 -13.28 11.42
C PRO A 262 -7.89 -12.70 10.93
N TYR A 263 -7.65 -12.65 9.63
CA TYR A 263 -6.45 -11.99 9.09
C TYR A 263 -6.60 -10.48 9.03
N THR A 264 -7.81 -9.98 8.89
CA THR A 264 -8.07 -8.54 8.82
C THR A 264 -7.91 -7.84 10.17
N ASP A 265 -8.29 -8.49 11.28
CA ASP A 265 -8.10 -7.92 12.62
C ASP A 265 -6.62 -7.80 13.02
N ARG A 266 -5.73 -8.56 12.38
CA ARG A 266 -4.28 -8.54 12.61
C ARG A 266 -3.51 -7.54 11.77
N ILE A 267 -4.18 -6.79 10.90
CA ILE A 267 -3.58 -5.68 10.15
C ILE A 267 -3.17 -4.57 11.13
N ASP A 268 -4.10 -4.20 12.01
CA ASP A 268 -3.83 -3.43 13.22
C ASP A 268 -4.39 -4.22 14.40
N TYR A 269 -3.53 -4.92 15.12
CA TYR A 269 -3.91 -5.81 16.21
C TYR A 269 -4.55 -5.10 17.42
N LEU A 270 -4.57 -3.77 17.44
CA LEU A 270 -5.25 -2.97 18.46
C LEU A 270 -6.65 -2.54 18.03
N GLY A 271 -6.86 -2.37 16.73
CA GLY A 271 -8.11 -1.92 16.15
C GLY A 271 -8.98 -3.01 15.53
N GLY A 272 -8.86 -4.27 15.97
CA GLY A 272 -9.41 -5.47 15.33
C GLY A 272 -10.76 -5.30 14.63
N VAL A 273 -11.83 -4.97 15.37
CA VAL A 273 -13.19 -4.79 14.80
C VAL A 273 -13.22 -3.68 13.74
N MET A 274 -12.44 -2.61 13.91
CA MET A 274 -12.39 -1.53 12.95
C MET A 274 -11.74 -1.97 11.62
N ASN A 275 -10.81 -2.93 11.66
CA ASN A 275 -10.19 -3.50 10.46
C ASN A 275 -11.09 -4.53 9.77
N GLU A 276 -11.85 -5.31 10.56
CA GLU A 276 -12.77 -6.32 10.02
C GLU A 276 -13.95 -5.67 9.29
N LEU A 277 -14.48 -4.58 9.83
CA LEU A 277 -15.72 -3.97 9.37
C LEU A 277 -15.69 -3.54 7.90
N PRO A 278 -14.67 -2.85 7.37
CA PRO A 278 -14.58 -2.51 5.95
C PRO A 278 -14.56 -3.74 5.05
N TYR A 279 -13.87 -4.79 5.47
CA TYR A 279 -13.84 -6.05 4.74
C TYR A 279 -15.22 -6.71 4.68
N ILE A 280 -15.87 -6.87 5.83
CA ILE A 280 -17.20 -7.49 5.93
C ILE A 280 -18.23 -6.70 5.13
N MET A 281 -18.26 -5.37 5.27
CA MET A 281 -19.16 -4.49 4.51
C MET A 281 -18.94 -4.59 3.01
N SER A 282 -17.69 -4.73 2.58
CA SER A 282 -17.35 -4.91 1.16
C SER A 282 -17.88 -6.25 0.63
N VAL A 283 -17.71 -7.34 1.38
CA VAL A 283 -18.23 -8.67 1.04
C VAL A 283 -19.76 -8.69 1.00
N GLU A 284 -20.41 -8.08 1.99
CA GLU A 284 -21.87 -7.97 2.03
C GLU A 284 -22.42 -7.20 0.85
N LYS A 285 -21.80 -6.07 0.51
CA LYS A 285 -22.17 -5.28 -0.67
C LYS A 285 -22.00 -6.07 -1.96
N LEU A 286 -20.91 -6.83 -2.10
CA LEU A 286 -20.63 -7.67 -3.26
C LEU A 286 -21.65 -8.82 -3.38
N ALA A 287 -22.02 -9.43 -2.26
CA ALA A 287 -22.96 -10.56 -2.20
C ALA A 287 -24.44 -10.12 -2.15
N GLY A 288 -24.74 -8.83 -2.06
CA GLY A 288 -26.10 -8.31 -1.91
C GLY A 288 -26.77 -8.68 -0.57
N ILE A 289 -25.97 -8.88 0.47
CA ILE A 289 -26.45 -9.23 1.80
C ILE A 289 -26.91 -7.96 2.53
N THR A 290 -28.13 -8.00 3.05
CA THR A 290 -28.66 -6.95 3.94
C THR A 290 -28.67 -7.43 5.38
N ILE A 291 -28.20 -6.59 6.30
CA ILE A 291 -28.17 -6.91 7.72
C ILE A 291 -29.35 -6.28 8.46
N PRO A 292 -29.81 -6.89 9.58
CA PRO A 292 -30.83 -6.27 10.42
C PRO A 292 -30.31 -4.97 11.08
N PRO A 293 -31.19 -3.95 11.32
CA PRO A 293 -30.77 -2.69 11.96
C PRO A 293 -30.11 -2.87 13.33
N ARG A 294 -30.52 -3.89 14.10
CA ARG A 294 -29.87 -4.22 15.38
C ARG A 294 -28.41 -4.62 15.20
N ALA A 295 -28.09 -5.40 14.15
CA ALA A 295 -26.72 -5.82 13.87
C ALA A 295 -25.86 -4.62 13.48
N GLU A 296 -26.40 -3.68 12.70
CA GLU A 296 -25.74 -2.44 12.33
C GLU A 296 -25.41 -1.59 13.58
N THR A 297 -26.38 -1.41 14.48
CA THR A 297 -26.16 -0.70 15.74
C THR A 297 -25.06 -1.35 16.60
N ILE A 298 -25.06 -2.70 16.70
CA ILE A 298 -24.04 -3.44 17.47
C ILE A 298 -22.65 -3.24 16.82
N ARG A 299 -22.54 -3.26 15.49
CA ARG A 299 -21.28 -3.02 14.80
C ARG A 299 -20.70 -1.64 15.11
N VAL A 300 -21.54 -0.61 15.07
CA VAL A 300 -21.11 0.76 15.43
C VAL A 300 -20.64 0.78 16.89
N MET A 301 -21.42 0.24 17.79
CA MET A 301 -21.07 0.18 19.22
C MET A 301 -19.73 -0.52 19.45
N MET A 302 -19.53 -1.69 18.88
CA MET A 302 -18.29 -2.46 19.03
C MET A 302 -17.09 -1.73 18.40
N SER A 303 -17.28 -1.09 17.25
CA SER A 303 -16.23 -0.28 16.61
C SER A 303 -15.79 0.88 17.50
N GLU A 304 -16.72 1.56 18.15
CA GLU A 304 -16.40 2.66 19.08
C GLU A 304 -15.69 2.15 20.36
N PHE A 305 -16.10 1.02 20.90
CA PHE A 305 -15.37 0.39 22.01
C PHE A 305 -13.92 0.05 21.63
N PHE A 306 -13.72 -0.56 20.47
CA PHE A 306 -12.38 -0.86 20.00
C PHE A 306 -11.57 0.41 19.71
N ARG A 307 -12.20 1.47 19.21
CA ARG A 307 -11.55 2.77 19.04
C ARG A 307 -11.09 3.35 20.37
N ILE A 308 -11.92 3.28 21.41
CA ILE A 308 -11.56 3.75 22.76
C ILE A 308 -10.37 2.95 23.29
N THR A 309 -10.41 1.63 23.20
CA THR A 309 -9.34 0.76 23.71
C THR A 309 -8.02 0.96 22.95
N ASN A 310 -8.09 1.19 21.66
CA ASN A 310 -6.94 1.53 20.82
C ASN A 310 -6.34 2.90 21.23
N ASN A 311 -7.19 3.92 21.39
CA ASN A 311 -6.74 5.24 21.78
C ASN A 311 -6.12 5.26 23.19
N LEU A 312 -6.64 4.49 24.12
CA LEU A 312 -6.04 4.35 25.46
C LEU A 312 -4.61 3.82 25.37
N LEU A 313 -4.38 2.79 24.54
CA LEU A 313 -3.05 2.26 24.35
C LEU A 313 -2.15 3.28 23.62
N PHE A 314 -2.64 3.89 22.55
CA PHE A 314 -1.88 4.90 21.79
C PHE A 314 -1.41 6.03 22.70
N VAL A 315 -2.32 6.64 23.47
CA VAL A 315 -1.98 7.76 24.36
C VAL A 315 -1.02 7.31 25.47
N GLY A 316 -1.25 6.14 26.05
CA GLY A 316 -0.39 5.60 27.12
C GLY A 316 1.04 5.38 26.65
N THR A 317 1.23 4.75 25.50
CA THR A 317 2.57 4.48 24.93
C THR A 317 3.24 5.74 24.42
N PHE A 318 2.49 6.68 23.84
CA PHE A 318 3.03 7.97 23.41
C PHE A 318 3.59 8.79 24.59
N ILE A 319 2.85 8.81 25.72
CA ILE A 319 3.34 9.50 26.93
C ILE A 319 4.58 8.78 27.49
N GLN A 320 4.63 7.45 27.40
CA GLN A 320 5.80 6.68 27.80
C GLN A 320 7.04 7.05 26.94
N ASP A 321 6.88 7.17 25.64
CA ASP A 321 7.97 7.58 24.73
C ASP A 321 8.43 9.02 25.01
N ALA A 322 7.52 9.88 25.46
CA ALA A 322 7.84 11.24 25.93
C ALA A 322 8.46 11.28 27.34
N GLY A 323 8.70 10.13 27.98
CA GLY A 323 9.36 10.00 29.29
C GLY A 323 8.41 9.82 30.48
N GLY A 324 7.09 9.80 30.29
CA GLY A 324 6.09 9.64 31.35
C GLY A 324 5.66 8.17 31.56
N MET A 325 6.33 7.41 32.43
CA MET A 325 6.11 5.96 32.59
C MET A 325 4.76 5.59 33.21
N THR A 326 4.24 6.37 34.16
CA THR A 326 3.08 6.00 34.98
C THR A 326 1.74 5.97 34.20
N PRO A 327 1.45 6.91 33.29
CA PRO A 327 0.17 6.94 32.58
C PRO A 327 -0.20 5.67 31.81
N VAL A 328 0.79 4.97 31.23
CA VAL A 328 0.56 3.74 30.48
C VAL A 328 -0.12 2.66 31.33
N PHE A 329 0.25 2.53 32.59
CA PHE A 329 -0.34 1.52 33.47
C PHE A 329 -1.81 1.81 33.79
N TYR A 330 -2.19 3.07 33.98
CA TYR A 330 -3.57 3.48 34.16
C TYR A 330 -4.39 3.25 32.89
N MET A 331 -3.85 3.61 31.74
CA MET A 331 -4.50 3.38 30.43
C MET A 331 -4.76 1.89 30.19
N PHE A 332 -3.81 1.02 30.54
CA PHE A 332 -4.01 -0.43 30.44
C PHE A 332 -5.08 -0.95 31.39
N THR A 333 -5.17 -0.41 32.61
CA THR A 333 -6.22 -0.76 33.56
C THR A 333 -7.61 -0.36 33.04
N ASP A 334 -7.73 0.83 32.46
CA ASP A 334 -9.01 1.28 31.91
C ASP A 334 -9.37 0.54 30.60
N ARG A 335 -8.36 0.18 29.80
CA ARG A 335 -8.53 -0.68 28.63
C ARG A 335 -9.08 -2.07 29.04
N GLN A 336 -8.57 -2.66 30.12
CA GLN A 336 -9.09 -3.93 30.62
C GLN A 336 -10.56 -3.83 31.02
N LYS A 337 -10.96 -2.77 31.72
CA LYS A 337 -12.38 -2.53 32.09
C LYS A 337 -13.30 -2.40 30.87
N ALA A 338 -12.78 -1.92 29.75
CA ALA A 338 -13.55 -1.82 28.52
C ALA A 338 -13.77 -3.17 27.83
N TYR A 339 -12.92 -4.16 28.10
CA TYR A 339 -13.11 -5.54 27.62
C TYR A 339 -14.05 -6.36 28.52
N ASP A 340 -14.06 -6.10 29.82
CA ASP A 340 -14.94 -6.76 30.81
C ASP A 340 -16.40 -6.27 30.64
#